data_8185760b9b304e9dab01ad7a26bf409e
#
_entry.id   8185760b9b304e9dab01ad7a26bf409e
#
_cell.length_a   1.000
_cell.length_b   1.000
_cell.length_c   1.000
_cell.angle_alpha   90.00
_cell.angle_beta   90.00
_cell.angle_gamma   90.00
#
_symmetry.space_group_name_H-M   'P 1'
#
loop_
_entity.id
_entity.type
_entity.pdbx_description
1 polymer ?
#
loop_
_entity_poly.entity_id
_entity_poly.type
_entity_poly.pdbx_seq_one_letter_code
_entity_poly.pdbx_strand_id
1 'polypeptide(L)'
;LLDAGIVLIDDCGTDVWALKDGDAVRIVGSEIQCKGKRIAQGNRYDSRSPLEDELPDADQTLSDQLQAFEASTAAFLENEGTAVLHGEGYPKLSTKIAGQQVLLVCDSPRSSQQLKDLRQWIRDTQPIVVAVEGGALRARRAHLKPAVIVGDMTEVPDRILRSGAEIVVPRAHDGDQGRDRLNRMGI
;
A
#
# COMPACT_ATOMS: atom_id res chain seq x y z
N LEU A 1 19.78 20.23 -7.84
CA LEU A 1 19.26 20.28 -9.23
C LEU A 1 19.08 21.74 -9.66
N LEU A 2 18.41 22.58 -8.88
CA LEU A 2 18.21 24.00 -9.19
C LEU A 2 19.51 24.77 -9.27
N ASP A 3 20.48 24.50 -8.42
CA ASP A 3 21.84 25.09 -8.44
C ASP A 3 22.61 24.74 -9.71
N ALA A 4 22.28 23.63 -10.34
CA ALA A 4 22.83 23.20 -11.64
C ALA A 4 22.10 23.83 -12.84
N GLY A 5 21.15 24.75 -12.60
CA GLY A 5 20.35 25.38 -13.64
C GLY A 5 19.29 24.48 -14.26
N ILE A 6 18.96 23.36 -13.60
CA ILE A 6 17.94 22.42 -14.05
C ILE A 6 16.57 22.94 -13.57
N VAL A 7 15.64 23.10 -14.51
CA VAL A 7 14.24 23.45 -14.19
C VAL A 7 13.53 22.22 -13.69
N LEU A 8 12.85 22.34 -12.56
CA LEU A 8 11.97 21.33 -12.01
C LEU A 8 10.51 21.74 -12.23
N ILE A 9 9.65 20.79 -12.61
CA ILE A 9 8.20 21.00 -12.66
C ILE A 9 7.57 19.82 -11.90
N ASP A 10 6.81 20.13 -10.87
CA ASP A 10 6.06 19.14 -10.10
C ASP A 10 4.54 19.30 -10.29
N ASP A 11 3.77 18.44 -9.67
CA ASP A 11 2.28 18.39 -9.74
C ASP A 11 1.74 18.42 -11.18
N CYS A 12 2.46 17.74 -12.08
CA CYS A 12 2.12 17.71 -13.51
C CYS A 12 0.92 16.82 -13.84
N GLY A 13 0.35 16.12 -12.87
CA GLY A 13 -0.69 15.13 -13.09
C GLY A 13 -0.18 13.87 -13.81
N THR A 14 -1.12 13.05 -14.28
CA THR A 14 -0.81 11.73 -14.88
C THR A 14 -0.44 11.80 -16.36
N ASP A 15 -0.67 12.92 -17.02
CA ASP A 15 -0.47 13.07 -18.48
C ASP A 15 1.01 12.98 -18.87
N VAL A 16 1.93 13.30 -17.95
CA VAL A 16 3.38 13.13 -18.15
C VAL A 16 3.79 11.68 -18.37
N TRP A 17 3.00 10.71 -17.92
CA TRP A 17 3.25 9.28 -18.14
C TRP A 17 3.11 8.84 -19.60
N ALA A 18 2.56 9.71 -20.47
CA ALA A 18 2.53 9.47 -21.90
C ALA A 18 3.89 9.68 -22.58
N LEU A 19 4.84 10.36 -21.92
CA LEU A 19 6.20 10.56 -22.41
C LEU A 19 6.99 9.26 -22.32
N LYS A 20 7.85 9.05 -23.30
CA LYS A 20 8.75 7.90 -23.37
C LYS A 20 10.19 8.34 -23.20
N ASP A 21 11.03 7.44 -22.75
CA ASP A 21 12.46 7.68 -22.68
C ASP A 21 13.01 8.06 -24.07
N GLY A 22 13.78 9.17 -24.12
CA GLY A 22 14.31 9.75 -25.35
C GLY A 22 13.36 10.74 -26.06
N ASP A 23 12.13 10.97 -25.60
CA ASP A 23 11.29 12.03 -26.16
C ASP A 23 11.87 13.41 -25.84
N ALA A 24 11.98 14.26 -26.88
CA ALA A 24 12.41 15.64 -26.71
C ALA A 24 11.24 16.48 -26.18
N VAL A 25 11.39 17.00 -24.97
CA VAL A 25 10.42 17.88 -24.34
C VAL A 25 10.92 19.31 -24.29
N ARG A 26 10.00 20.25 -24.38
CA ARG A 26 10.25 21.69 -24.20
C ARG A 26 9.42 22.18 -23.03
N ILE A 27 10.05 22.92 -22.15
CA ILE A 27 9.40 23.60 -21.03
C ILE A 27 9.17 25.06 -21.42
N VAL A 28 7.92 25.51 -21.41
CA VAL A 28 7.53 26.88 -21.70
C VAL A 28 6.71 27.41 -20.51
N GLY A 29 7.33 28.27 -19.69
CA GLY A 29 6.72 28.67 -18.40
C GLY A 29 6.55 27.43 -17.50
N SER A 30 5.34 27.15 -17.11
CA SER A 30 4.94 25.95 -16.32
C SER A 30 4.40 24.80 -17.17
N GLU A 31 4.45 24.91 -18.49
CA GLU A 31 3.92 23.91 -19.40
C GLU A 31 5.03 22.97 -19.90
N ILE A 32 4.71 21.67 -20.01
CA ILE A 32 5.53 20.65 -20.64
C ILE A 32 4.95 20.37 -22.02
N GLN A 33 5.77 20.57 -23.05
CA GLN A 33 5.39 20.34 -24.43
C GLN A 33 6.26 19.25 -25.06
N CYS A 34 5.65 18.34 -25.83
CA CYS A 34 6.32 17.35 -26.63
C CYS A 34 5.77 17.40 -28.05
N LYS A 35 6.67 17.41 -29.06
CA LYS A 35 6.29 17.49 -30.50
C LYS A 35 5.32 18.64 -30.81
N GLY A 36 5.50 19.79 -30.12
CA GLY A 36 4.67 20.98 -30.32
C GLY A 36 3.28 20.93 -29.67
N LYS A 37 2.94 19.89 -28.94
CA LYS A 37 1.69 19.79 -28.19
C LYS A 37 1.96 19.92 -26.69
N ARG A 38 1.07 20.62 -25.97
CA ARG A 38 1.08 20.64 -24.51
C ARG A 38 0.67 19.26 -24.00
N ILE A 39 1.52 18.67 -23.17
CA ILE A 39 1.30 17.36 -22.54
C ILE A 39 0.79 17.57 -21.13
N ALA A 40 1.43 18.47 -20.36
CA ALA A 40 1.07 18.70 -18.98
C ALA A 40 1.39 20.14 -18.57
N GLN A 41 0.91 20.53 -17.40
CA GLN A 41 1.23 21.78 -16.73
C GLN A 41 1.40 21.48 -15.26
N GLY A 42 2.37 22.09 -14.60
CA GLY A 42 2.65 21.93 -13.18
C GLY A 42 3.26 23.18 -12.55
N ASN A 43 3.75 23.06 -11.33
CA ASN A 43 4.44 24.12 -10.62
C ASN A 43 5.91 24.14 -11.06
N ARG A 44 6.37 25.30 -11.53
CA ARG A 44 7.75 25.46 -12.02
C ARG A 44 8.65 26.01 -10.93
N TYR A 45 9.78 25.35 -10.73
CA TYR A 45 10.87 25.77 -9.87
C TYR A 45 12.15 25.91 -10.70
N ASP A 46 12.82 27.04 -10.59
CA ASP A 46 14.14 27.28 -11.17
C ASP A 46 14.99 28.08 -10.20
N SER A 47 16.26 28.33 -10.53
CA SER A 47 17.21 29.06 -9.69
C SER A 47 16.79 30.51 -9.36
N ARG A 48 15.70 31.00 -9.95
CA ARG A 48 15.13 32.32 -9.69
C ARG A 48 13.82 32.25 -8.90
N SER A 49 13.31 31.05 -8.65
CA SER A 49 12.12 30.87 -7.80
C SER A 49 12.53 31.15 -6.36
N PRO A 50 11.83 32.01 -5.63
CA PRO A 50 12.07 32.22 -4.21
C PRO A 50 11.59 30.97 -3.45
N LEU A 51 12.45 29.95 -3.41
CA LEU A 51 12.22 28.71 -2.63
C LEU A 51 12.25 28.98 -1.12
N GLU A 52 12.81 30.12 -0.72
CA GLU A 52 12.98 30.47 0.70
C GLU A 52 11.68 30.88 1.39
N ASP A 53 10.66 31.37 0.63
CA ASP A 53 9.40 31.85 1.23
C ASP A 53 8.28 30.82 1.28
N GLU A 54 8.41 29.67 0.59
CA GLU A 54 7.36 28.63 0.54
C GLU A 54 7.73 27.30 1.20
N LEU A 55 8.97 27.11 1.58
CA LEU A 55 9.34 25.96 2.41
C LEU A 55 9.14 26.38 3.87
N PRO A 56 8.16 25.81 4.60
CA PRO A 56 8.20 25.88 6.04
C PRO A 56 9.57 25.35 6.45
N ASP A 57 10.22 26.03 7.36
CA ASP A 57 11.57 25.76 7.87
C ASP A 57 11.91 24.27 7.74
N ALA A 58 12.70 23.93 6.70
CA ALA A 58 12.93 22.53 6.33
C ALA A 58 13.55 21.72 7.49
N ASP A 59 14.30 22.42 8.34
CA ASP A 59 14.90 21.85 9.54
C ASP A 59 13.83 21.61 10.62
N GLN A 60 12.85 22.49 10.80
CA GLN A 60 11.73 22.24 11.71
C GLN A 60 10.83 21.13 11.19
N THR A 61 10.49 21.14 9.91
CA THR A 61 9.66 20.07 9.31
C THR A 61 10.33 18.71 9.39
N LEU A 62 11.64 18.64 9.16
CA LEU A 62 12.41 17.40 9.30
C LEU A 62 12.48 16.95 10.76
N SER A 63 12.71 17.88 11.68
CA SER A 63 12.73 17.61 13.13
C SER A 63 11.38 17.06 13.60
N ASP A 64 10.27 17.69 13.19
CA ASP A 64 8.92 17.26 13.53
C ASP A 64 8.60 15.89 12.96
N GLN A 65 9.03 15.59 11.73
CA GLN A 65 8.87 14.28 11.12
C GLN A 65 9.69 13.21 11.84
N LEU A 66 10.93 13.52 12.23
CA LEU A 66 11.77 12.60 12.99
C LEU A 66 11.19 12.33 14.37
N GLN A 67 10.67 13.34 15.07
CA GLN A 67 10.00 13.16 16.36
C GLN A 67 8.73 12.32 16.23
N ALA A 68 7.92 12.56 15.20
CA ALA A 68 6.73 11.76 14.92
C ALA A 68 7.09 10.31 14.62
N PHE A 69 8.17 10.07 13.85
CA PHE A 69 8.68 8.73 13.56
C PHE A 69 9.21 8.04 14.82
N GLU A 70 9.98 8.76 15.66
CA GLU A 70 10.48 8.24 16.93
C GLU A 70 9.33 7.86 17.86
N ALA A 71 8.34 8.75 18.04
CA ALA A 71 7.17 8.49 18.88
C ALA A 71 6.35 7.29 18.38
N SER A 72 6.14 7.21 17.05
CA SER A 72 5.41 6.08 16.46
C SER A 72 6.16 4.76 16.58
N THR A 73 7.49 4.79 16.45
CA THR A 73 8.35 3.60 16.63
C THR A 73 8.38 3.15 18.07
N ALA A 74 8.49 4.07 19.02
CA ALA A 74 8.45 3.77 20.44
C ALA A 74 7.09 3.16 20.83
N ALA A 75 5.99 3.76 20.40
CA ALA A 75 4.65 3.23 20.64
C ALA A 75 4.46 1.83 20.01
N PHE A 76 4.98 1.61 18.82
CA PHE A 76 4.97 0.28 18.19
C PHE A 76 5.74 -0.74 19.03
N LEU A 77 6.96 -0.42 19.47
CA LEU A 77 7.78 -1.32 20.29
C LEU A 77 7.14 -1.61 21.67
N GLU A 78 6.51 -0.62 22.29
CA GLU A 78 5.79 -0.81 23.55
C GLU A 78 4.57 -1.72 23.39
N ASN A 79 3.80 -1.56 22.31
CA ASN A 79 2.55 -2.29 22.12
C ASN A 79 2.75 -3.64 21.45
N GLU A 80 3.64 -3.72 20.45
CA GLU A 80 3.82 -4.88 19.58
C GLU A 80 5.16 -5.60 19.81
N GLY A 81 6.10 -4.99 20.54
CA GLY A 81 7.45 -5.51 20.72
C GLY A 81 7.48 -6.92 21.28
N THR A 82 6.63 -7.23 22.26
CA THR A 82 6.52 -8.57 22.84
C THR A 82 6.03 -9.59 21.81
N ALA A 83 5.05 -9.23 21.00
CA ALA A 83 4.54 -10.09 19.92
C ALA A 83 5.61 -10.34 18.86
N VAL A 84 6.32 -9.30 18.43
CA VAL A 84 7.37 -9.41 17.39
C VAL A 84 8.59 -10.20 17.90
N LEU A 85 9.04 -9.94 19.14
CA LEU A 85 10.27 -10.54 19.67
C LEU A 85 10.05 -11.95 20.25
N HIS A 86 8.89 -12.21 20.84
CA HIS A 86 8.62 -13.45 21.57
C HIS A 86 7.50 -14.29 20.97
N GLY A 87 6.83 -13.80 19.93
CA GLY A 87 5.70 -14.50 19.31
C GLY A 87 4.46 -14.58 20.22
N GLU A 88 4.39 -13.73 21.24
CA GLU A 88 3.26 -13.69 22.17
C GLU A 88 2.13 -12.81 21.61
N GLY A 89 0.89 -13.19 21.91
CA GLY A 89 -0.28 -12.41 21.49
C GLY A 89 -0.79 -12.72 20.09
N TYR A 90 -0.07 -13.53 19.31
CA TYR A 90 -0.60 -13.98 18.02
C TYR A 90 -1.73 -14.99 18.20
N PRO A 91 -2.79 -14.92 17.38
CA PRO A 91 -3.88 -15.89 17.45
C PRO A 91 -3.37 -17.28 17.06
N LYS A 92 -3.87 -18.30 17.75
CA LYS A 92 -3.63 -19.68 17.34
C LYS A 92 -4.52 -20.00 16.15
N LEU A 93 -3.92 -20.19 14.98
CA LEU A 93 -4.63 -20.58 13.78
C LEU A 93 -4.96 -22.08 13.79
N SER A 94 -6.15 -22.42 13.34
CA SER A 94 -6.54 -23.79 13.03
C SER A 94 -5.87 -24.26 11.73
N THR A 95 -5.63 -23.32 10.82
CA THR A 95 -4.92 -23.55 9.55
C THR A 95 -3.44 -23.83 9.81
N LYS A 96 -2.98 -25.04 9.42
CA LYS A 96 -1.57 -25.44 9.58
C LYS A 96 -0.73 -24.79 8.46
N ILE A 97 0.00 -23.73 8.81
CA ILE A 97 0.87 -22.98 7.87
C ILE A 97 2.32 -23.45 7.93
N ALA A 98 2.79 -23.90 9.10
CA ALA A 98 4.18 -24.28 9.29
C ALA A 98 4.62 -25.38 8.31
N GLY A 99 5.72 -25.13 7.59
CA GLY A 99 6.28 -26.04 6.60
C GLY A 99 5.52 -26.11 5.27
N GLN A 100 4.52 -25.28 5.07
CA GLN A 100 3.74 -25.23 3.84
C GLN A 100 4.15 -24.04 2.96
N GLN A 101 3.89 -24.18 1.65
CA GLN A 101 3.96 -23.05 0.73
C GLN A 101 2.78 -22.10 1.01
N VAL A 102 3.03 -20.82 1.08
CA VAL A 102 2.01 -19.79 1.35
C VAL A 102 1.98 -18.78 0.23
N LEU A 103 0.79 -18.49 -0.26
CA LEU A 103 0.52 -17.38 -1.16
C LEU A 103 -0.17 -16.26 -0.40
N LEU A 104 0.55 -15.17 -0.15
CA LEU A 104 -0.01 -13.96 0.43
C LEU A 104 -0.62 -13.09 -0.65
N VAL A 105 -1.90 -12.76 -0.55
CA VAL A 105 -2.63 -11.94 -1.51
C VAL A 105 -3.08 -10.64 -0.86
N CYS A 106 -2.47 -9.53 -1.28
CA CYS A 106 -2.86 -8.18 -0.87
C CYS A 106 -3.67 -7.50 -1.98
N ASP A 107 -4.43 -6.44 -1.63
CA ASP A 107 -5.10 -5.61 -2.62
C ASP A 107 -4.12 -4.59 -3.19
N SER A 108 -3.80 -4.73 -4.48
CA SER A 108 -3.01 -3.76 -5.23
C SER A 108 -3.47 -3.73 -6.69
N PRO A 109 -3.20 -2.65 -7.43
CA PRO A 109 -3.53 -2.56 -8.85
C PRO A 109 -2.93 -3.70 -9.69
N ARG A 110 -1.79 -4.25 -9.26
CA ARG A 110 -1.05 -5.32 -9.97
C ARG A 110 -1.43 -6.74 -9.53
N SER A 111 -2.14 -6.91 -8.42
CA SER A 111 -2.43 -8.25 -7.84
C SER A 111 -3.09 -9.19 -8.83
N SER A 112 -4.02 -8.69 -9.64
CA SER A 112 -4.71 -9.52 -10.63
C SER A 112 -3.78 -10.04 -11.72
N GLN A 113 -2.80 -9.25 -12.15
CA GLN A 113 -1.80 -9.68 -13.14
C GLN A 113 -0.81 -10.65 -12.52
N GLN A 114 -0.30 -10.33 -11.33
CA GLN A 114 0.62 -11.19 -10.60
C GLN A 114 0.03 -12.58 -10.32
N LEU A 115 -1.25 -12.66 -9.96
CA LEU A 115 -1.95 -13.95 -9.77
C LEU A 115 -2.06 -14.75 -11.07
N LYS A 116 -2.20 -14.07 -12.23
CA LYS A 116 -2.17 -14.76 -13.54
C LYS A 116 -0.78 -15.29 -13.85
N ASP A 117 0.25 -14.51 -13.58
CA ASP A 117 1.64 -14.89 -13.84
C ASP A 117 2.08 -16.06 -12.96
N LEU A 118 1.57 -16.12 -11.72
CA LEU A 118 1.83 -17.20 -10.77
C LEU A 118 0.94 -18.44 -10.98
N ARG A 119 0.02 -18.45 -11.96
CA ARG A 119 -0.98 -19.51 -12.12
C ARG A 119 -0.36 -20.92 -12.19
N GLN A 120 0.77 -21.07 -12.90
CA GLN A 120 1.43 -22.37 -13.01
C GLN A 120 1.97 -22.81 -11.65
N TRP A 121 2.70 -21.94 -10.97
CA TRP A 121 3.23 -22.21 -9.64
C TRP A 121 2.13 -22.54 -8.63
N ILE A 122 1.02 -21.78 -8.62
CA ILE A 122 -0.12 -22.03 -7.74
C ILE A 122 -0.71 -23.42 -7.96
N ARG A 123 -0.80 -23.86 -9.22
CA ARG A 123 -1.34 -25.17 -9.58
C ARG A 123 -0.42 -26.31 -9.13
N ASP A 124 0.88 -26.12 -9.30
CA ASP A 124 1.89 -27.14 -9.02
C ASP A 124 2.14 -27.30 -7.51
N THR A 125 2.10 -26.19 -6.76
CA THR A 125 2.42 -26.16 -5.33
C THR A 125 1.20 -26.24 -4.42
N GLN A 126 0.01 -25.88 -4.92
CA GLN A 126 -1.23 -25.78 -4.15
C GLN A 126 -1.04 -25.04 -2.80
N PRO A 127 -0.52 -23.80 -2.82
CA PRO A 127 -0.15 -23.10 -1.60
C PRO A 127 -1.37 -22.80 -0.74
N ILE A 128 -1.14 -22.65 0.57
CA ILE A 128 -2.14 -22.07 1.47
C ILE A 128 -2.32 -20.60 1.10
N VAL A 129 -3.53 -20.21 0.78
CA VAL A 129 -3.84 -18.82 0.40
C VAL A 129 -4.19 -18.02 1.66
N VAL A 130 -3.37 -17.05 1.98
CA VAL A 130 -3.60 -16.05 3.02
C VAL A 130 -3.91 -14.72 2.33
N ALA A 131 -5.04 -14.11 2.66
CA ALA A 131 -5.47 -12.88 2.05
C ALA A 131 -5.48 -11.73 3.07
N VAL A 132 -5.05 -10.55 2.65
CA VAL A 132 -5.09 -9.33 3.46
C VAL A 132 -6.21 -8.45 2.92
N GLU A 133 -7.26 -8.25 3.74
CA GLU A 133 -8.40 -7.38 3.44
C GLU A 133 -8.99 -7.57 2.03
N GLY A 134 -8.97 -6.50 1.19
CA GLY A 134 -9.43 -6.55 -0.19
C GLY A 134 -8.74 -7.60 -1.06
N GLY A 135 -7.56 -8.08 -0.65
CA GLY A 135 -6.87 -9.22 -1.27
C GLY A 135 -7.73 -10.49 -1.30
N ALA A 136 -8.64 -10.65 -0.34
CA ALA A 136 -9.59 -11.77 -0.34
C ALA A 136 -10.52 -11.74 -1.56
N LEU A 137 -10.96 -10.56 -1.98
CA LEU A 137 -11.74 -10.39 -3.20
C LEU A 137 -10.89 -10.68 -4.45
N ARG A 138 -9.63 -10.25 -4.47
CA ARG A 138 -8.69 -10.55 -5.57
C ARG A 138 -8.45 -12.05 -5.70
N ALA A 139 -8.18 -12.75 -4.60
CA ALA A 139 -8.02 -14.20 -4.58
C ALA A 139 -9.27 -14.91 -5.12
N ARG A 140 -10.46 -14.54 -4.66
CA ARG A 140 -11.73 -15.14 -5.13
C ARG A 140 -11.99 -14.89 -6.62
N ARG A 141 -11.66 -13.71 -7.15
CA ARG A 141 -11.74 -13.41 -8.59
C ARG A 141 -10.75 -14.25 -9.42
N ALA A 142 -9.64 -14.66 -8.83
CA ALA A 142 -8.68 -15.57 -9.44
C ALA A 142 -9.02 -17.06 -9.21
N HIS A 143 -10.23 -17.36 -8.71
CA HIS A 143 -10.72 -18.70 -8.36
C HIS A 143 -9.92 -19.41 -7.25
N LEU A 144 -9.22 -18.62 -6.42
CA LEU A 144 -8.53 -19.11 -5.24
C LEU A 144 -9.47 -19.01 -4.02
N LYS A 145 -9.34 -19.99 -3.12
CA LYS A 145 -10.08 -19.98 -1.84
C LYS A 145 -9.11 -19.58 -0.73
N PRO A 146 -9.24 -18.39 -0.12
CA PRO A 146 -8.44 -18.07 1.06
C PRO A 146 -8.71 -19.07 2.19
N ALA A 147 -7.64 -19.55 2.80
CA ALA A 147 -7.72 -20.33 4.03
C ALA A 147 -7.77 -19.42 5.25
N VAL A 148 -7.05 -18.29 5.18
CA VAL A 148 -7.00 -17.27 6.22
C VAL A 148 -7.22 -15.91 5.58
N ILE A 149 -7.98 -15.05 6.26
CA ILE A 149 -8.16 -13.62 5.91
C ILE A 149 -7.73 -12.79 7.10
N VAL A 150 -6.80 -11.86 6.87
CA VAL A 150 -6.24 -10.98 7.89
C VAL A 150 -6.60 -9.53 7.59
N GLY A 151 -6.98 -8.76 8.59
CA GLY A 151 -7.26 -7.33 8.45
C GLY A 151 -8.41 -6.86 9.33
N ASP A 152 -8.85 -5.63 9.15
CA ASP A 152 -9.96 -5.05 9.91
C ASP A 152 -11.36 -5.48 9.44
N MET A 153 -11.43 -6.15 8.31
CA MET A 153 -12.65 -6.68 7.69
C MET A 153 -13.68 -5.63 7.24
N THR A 154 -13.34 -4.37 7.23
CA THR A 154 -14.28 -3.30 6.85
C THR A 154 -14.67 -3.37 5.38
N GLU A 155 -13.73 -3.68 4.50
CA GLU A 155 -13.91 -3.71 3.04
C GLU A 155 -14.18 -5.11 2.46
N VAL A 156 -14.04 -6.17 3.27
CA VAL A 156 -14.25 -7.54 2.79
C VAL A 156 -15.75 -7.85 2.65
N PRO A 157 -16.25 -8.26 1.47
CA PRO A 157 -17.66 -8.58 1.29
C PRO A 157 -18.12 -9.74 2.16
N ASP A 158 -19.36 -9.65 2.72
CA ASP A 158 -19.95 -10.67 3.61
C ASP A 158 -19.89 -12.08 3.07
N ARG A 159 -20.15 -12.25 1.77
CA ARG A 159 -20.08 -13.57 1.09
C ARG A 159 -18.68 -14.21 1.17
N ILE A 160 -17.63 -13.40 1.29
CA ILE A 160 -16.25 -13.87 1.41
C ILE A 160 -15.96 -14.19 2.87
N LEU A 161 -16.41 -13.38 3.81
CA LEU A 161 -16.30 -13.66 5.25
C LEU A 161 -17.00 -14.98 5.61
N ARG A 162 -18.13 -15.29 4.98
CA ARG A 162 -18.87 -16.56 5.16
C ARG A 162 -18.32 -17.74 4.34
N SER A 163 -17.17 -17.59 3.66
CA SER A 163 -16.62 -18.65 2.81
C SER A 163 -15.95 -19.81 3.56
N GLY A 164 -15.89 -19.73 4.89
CA GLY A 164 -15.22 -20.70 5.75
C GLY A 164 -13.71 -20.51 5.84
N ALA A 165 -13.19 -19.33 5.48
CA ALA A 165 -11.84 -18.92 5.80
C ALA A 165 -11.72 -18.60 7.29
N GLU A 166 -10.58 -18.87 7.88
CA GLU A 166 -10.27 -18.43 9.23
C GLU A 166 -9.99 -16.92 9.21
N ILE A 167 -10.62 -16.17 10.11
CA ILE A 167 -10.55 -14.71 10.12
C ILE A 167 -9.67 -14.26 11.28
N VAL A 168 -8.70 -13.41 10.96
CA VAL A 168 -7.78 -12.82 11.91
C VAL A 168 -7.94 -11.31 11.87
N VAL A 169 -8.41 -10.72 12.96
CA VAL A 169 -8.49 -9.28 13.14
C VAL A 169 -7.38 -8.79 14.05
N PRO A 170 -6.78 -7.62 13.78
CA PRO A 170 -5.82 -7.00 14.69
C PRO A 170 -6.46 -6.77 16.05
N ARG A 171 -5.64 -6.69 17.09
CA ARG A 171 -6.10 -6.29 18.42
C ARG A 171 -6.47 -4.81 18.35
N ALA A 172 -7.75 -4.50 18.49
CA ALA A 172 -8.22 -3.13 18.33
C ALA A 172 -7.78 -2.21 19.46
N HIS A 173 -7.38 -1.02 19.08
CA HIS A 173 -7.50 0.18 19.89
C HIS A 173 -8.85 0.81 19.52
N ASP A 174 -9.64 1.22 20.50
CA ASP A 174 -11.00 1.80 20.43
C ASP A 174 -11.71 1.90 19.06
N GLY A 175 -12.86 1.23 18.93
CA GLY A 175 -13.80 1.42 17.81
C GLY A 175 -13.65 0.42 16.65
N ASP A 176 -13.49 -0.86 16.93
CA ASP A 176 -13.32 -1.92 15.92
C ASP A 176 -14.62 -2.23 15.15
N GLN A 177 -14.91 -1.40 14.15
CA GLN A 177 -16.08 -1.59 13.27
C GLN A 177 -16.12 -2.96 12.59
N GLY A 178 -14.93 -3.51 12.26
CA GLY A 178 -14.82 -4.82 11.64
C GLY A 178 -15.22 -5.94 12.58
N ARG A 179 -14.77 -5.90 13.81
CA ARG A 179 -15.14 -6.88 14.84
C ARG A 179 -16.62 -6.83 15.18
N ASP A 180 -17.18 -5.64 15.31
CA ASP A 180 -18.62 -5.45 15.54
C ASP A 180 -19.45 -6.00 14.39
N ARG A 181 -18.94 -5.86 13.16
CA ARG A 181 -19.55 -6.44 11.97
C ARG A 181 -19.51 -7.97 12.01
N LEU A 182 -18.37 -8.58 12.32
CA LEU A 182 -18.22 -10.02 12.46
C LEU A 182 -19.14 -10.57 13.54
N ASN A 183 -19.19 -9.94 14.71
CA ASN A 183 -20.09 -10.31 15.80
C ASN A 183 -21.56 -10.30 15.37
N ARG A 184 -21.99 -9.26 14.64
CA ARG A 184 -23.37 -9.18 14.09
C ARG A 184 -23.64 -10.27 13.05
N MET A 185 -22.60 -10.74 12.35
CA MET A 185 -22.72 -11.82 11.36
C MET A 185 -22.66 -13.22 11.99
N GLY A 186 -22.32 -13.32 13.28
CA GLY A 186 -22.14 -14.58 13.99
C GLY A 186 -20.85 -15.33 13.57
N ILE A 187 -19.80 -14.57 13.25
CA ILE A 187 -18.50 -15.07 12.84
C ILE A 187 -17.47 -14.74 13.90
#